data_948e1fccb2176b2b09ca45ea84d65901
#
_entry.id   948e1fccb2176b2b09ca45ea84d65901
#
_cell.length_a   1.000
_cell.length_b   1.000
_cell.length_c   1.000
_cell.angle_alpha   90.00
_cell.angle_beta   90.00
_cell.angle_gamma   90.00
#
_symmetry.space_group_name_H-M   'P 1'
#
loop_
_entity.id
_entity.type
_entity.pdbx_description
1 polymer ?
#
loop_
_entity_poly.entity_id
_entity_poly.type
_entity_poly.pdbx_seq_one_letter_code
_entity_poly.pdbx_strand_id
1 'polypeptide(L)'
;VEEAPAPFLSQAQIDELYASSKAIMKEAKYVGAGTCEFLIGIDGTISFLEVNTRLQVEHPVSEEVAGIDLVREQFRIAQGEALGYGDPVLRGHSIEFRINGEDPGRSFLPAPGRITKMSLPSGPGVRVDTGFRTGDAITGNFDSLLAKLIVTGATREQAITRARRAIAEFTIEGMATALPFHRAIMEDPAFTENFTIHTSYIENEFTNEIPPFAQSALESQTHAAPEHLVTEINGKRFEIFVHAPEPVHKRHRAKQGASGASMGTALTSPMQGTVVKIAVEEGQIVEAGELIIVLEAMKMEQPLIAHRSGVISNLSAVIGETVSSGSTLCDIIDA
;
A
#
# COMPACT_ATOMS: atom_id res chain seq x y z
N VAL A 1 7.49 -0.12 -5.69
CA VAL A 1 8.62 -1.02 -5.94
C VAL A 1 9.88 -0.17 -6.07
N GLU A 2 10.90 -0.51 -5.34
CA GLU A 2 12.18 0.18 -5.32
C GLU A 2 13.32 -0.78 -5.67
N GLU A 3 14.36 -0.32 -6.37
CA GLU A 3 15.51 -1.16 -6.69
C GLU A 3 16.84 -0.41 -6.60
N ALA A 4 17.89 -1.13 -6.27
CA ALA A 4 19.25 -0.63 -6.22
C ALA A 4 20.23 -1.65 -6.81
N PRO A 5 21.21 -1.17 -7.63
CA PRO A 5 21.31 0.16 -8.22
C PRO A 5 20.24 0.42 -9.28
N ALA A 6 19.97 1.70 -9.58
CA ALA A 6 19.03 2.08 -10.64
C ALA A 6 19.52 1.55 -12.01
N PRO A 7 18.70 0.78 -12.77
CA PRO A 7 19.19 0.05 -13.93
C PRO A 7 19.45 0.92 -15.16
N PHE A 8 18.97 2.16 -15.18
CA PHE A 8 19.01 3.07 -16.32
C PHE A 8 20.08 4.16 -16.22
N LEU A 9 20.75 4.32 -15.07
CA LEU A 9 21.73 5.36 -14.86
C LEU A 9 23.08 5.01 -15.48
N SER A 10 23.69 5.99 -16.17
CA SER A 10 25.09 5.93 -16.55
C SER A 10 26.02 6.16 -15.36
N GLN A 11 27.27 5.72 -15.45
CA GLN A 11 28.26 5.93 -14.39
C GLN A 11 28.49 7.43 -14.10
N ALA A 12 28.48 8.27 -15.15
CA ALA A 12 28.62 9.72 -14.97
C ALA A 12 27.47 10.33 -14.14
N GLN A 13 26.24 9.89 -14.37
CA GLN A 13 25.10 10.33 -13.60
C GLN A 13 25.17 9.84 -12.13
N ILE A 14 25.59 8.59 -11.92
CA ILE A 14 25.80 8.04 -10.56
C ILE A 14 26.83 8.89 -9.79
N ASP A 15 27.96 9.19 -10.44
CA ASP A 15 29.03 9.98 -9.84
C ASP A 15 28.54 11.40 -9.49
N GLU A 16 27.76 12.03 -10.38
CA GLU A 16 27.16 13.33 -10.17
C GLU A 16 26.14 13.34 -9.02
N LEU A 17 25.27 12.32 -8.96
CA LEU A 17 24.28 12.17 -7.88
C LEU A 17 24.98 12.03 -6.52
N TYR A 18 26.03 11.23 -6.43
CA TYR A 18 26.78 11.05 -5.18
C TYR A 18 27.52 12.31 -4.78
N ALA A 19 28.14 13.00 -5.74
CA ALA A 19 28.85 14.26 -5.49
C ALA A 19 27.88 15.35 -5.01
N SER A 20 26.74 15.50 -5.68
CA SER A 20 25.70 16.48 -5.35
C SER A 20 25.10 16.20 -3.97
N SER A 21 24.72 14.95 -3.68
CA SER A 21 24.16 14.58 -2.38
C SER A 21 25.13 14.89 -1.22
N LYS A 22 26.41 14.55 -1.38
CA LYS A 22 27.44 14.86 -0.39
C LYS A 22 27.65 16.37 -0.23
N ALA A 23 27.65 17.14 -1.32
CA ALA A 23 27.80 18.59 -1.28
C ALA A 23 26.64 19.25 -0.53
N ILE A 24 25.38 18.84 -0.82
CA ILE A 24 24.17 19.34 -0.16
C ILE A 24 24.22 19.06 1.34
N MET A 25 24.46 17.79 1.73
CA MET A 25 24.50 17.40 3.14
C MET A 25 25.64 18.09 3.92
N LYS A 26 26.80 18.26 3.27
CA LYS A 26 27.95 18.95 3.86
C LYS A 26 27.70 20.43 4.06
N GLU A 27 27.12 21.12 3.07
CA GLU A 27 26.78 22.55 3.15
C GLU A 27 25.72 22.79 4.25
N ALA A 28 24.73 21.89 4.34
CA ALA A 28 23.72 21.92 5.39
C ALA A 28 24.28 21.55 6.78
N LYS A 29 25.52 21.07 6.88
CA LYS A 29 26.12 20.52 8.13
C LYS A 29 25.23 19.45 8.78
N TYR A 30 24.56 18.66 7.95
CA TYR A 30 23.63 17.65 8.41
C TYR A 30 24.36 16.48 9.06
N VAL A 31 23.85 16.06 10.21
CA VAL A 31 24.35 14.89 10.96
C VAL A 31 23.22 13.89 11.15
N GLY A 32 23.31 12.73 10.55
CA GLY A 32 22.32 11.68 10.59
C GLY A 32 22.19 10.95 9.24
N ALA A 33 21.26 9.99 9.16
CA ALA A 33 20.85 9.41 7.91
C ALA A 33 19.88 10.35 7.18
N GLY A 34 20.08 10.50 5.88
CA GLY A 34 19.23 11.34 5.03
C GLY A 34 19.25 10.86 3.60
N THR A 35 18.28 11.28 2.83
CA THR A 35 18.10 10.91 1.43
C THR A 35 17.93 12.17 0.59
N CYS A 36 18.78 12.33 -0.43
CA CYS A 36 18.59 13.35 -1.46
C CYS A 36 17.81 12.73 -2.61
N GLU A 37 16.72 13.36 -3.00
CA GLU A 37 15.86 12.91 -4.10
C GLU A 37 16.09 13.72 -5.36
N PHE A 38 16.17 13.03 -6.49
CA PHE A 38 16.39 13.62 -7.81
C PHE A 38 15.45 13.00 -8.84
N LEU A 39 15.05 13.78 -9.83
CA LEU A 39 14.40 13.29 -11.05
C LEU A 39 15.43 13.25 -12.18
N ILE A 40 15.35 12.19 -12.98
CA ILE A 40 16.16 12.06 -14.20
C ILE A 40 15.20 12.19 -15.39
N GLY A 41 15.41 13.24 -16.19
CA GLY A 41 14.67 13.46 -17.42
C GLY A 41 15.02 12.44 -18.49
N ILE A 42 14.14 12.25 -19.47
CA ILE A 42 14.38 11.38 -20.62
C ILE A 42 15.60 11.81 -21.45
N ASP A 43 15.95 13.09 -21.39
CA ASP A 43 17.14 13.68 -22.00
C ASP A 43 18.40 13.49 -21.14
N GLY A 44 18.31 12.83 -20.00
CA GLY A 44 19.38 12.60 -19.04
C GLY A 44 19.61 13.76 -18.05
N THR A 45 18.78 14.82 -18.09
CA THR A 45 18.89 15.95 -17.15
C THR A 45 18.62 15.48 -15.74
N ILE A 46 19.50 15.88 -14.79
CA ILE A 46 19.33 15.62 -13.36
C ILE A 46 18.70 16.83 -12.70
N SER A 47 17.54 16.66 -12.07
CA SER A 47 16.84 17.71 -11.33
C SER A 47 16.74 17.34 -9.86
N PHE A 48 17.25 18.17 -8.98
CA PHE A 48 17.10 18.02 -7.54
C PHE A 48 15.66 18.31 -7.12
N LEU A 49 15.09 17.46 -6.27
CA LEU A 49 13.75 17.63 -5.70
C LEU A 49 13.82 18.12 -4.25
N GLU A 50 14.27 17.25 -3.35
CA GLU A 50 14.26 17.51 -1.92
C GLU A 50 15.29 16.70 -1.16
N VAL A 51 15.44 17.02 0.14
CA VAL A 51 16.17 16.20 1.10
C VAL A 51 15.21 15.73 2.19
N ASN A 52 15.13 14.44 2.39
CA ASN A 52 14.48 13.86 3.54
C ASN A 52 15.51 13.61 4.64
N THR A 53 15.43 14.37 5.74
CA THR A 53 16.35 14.29 6.87
C THR A 53 16.01 13.13 7.82
N ARG A 54 15.77 11.96 7.25
CA ARG A 54 15.39 10.72 7.93
C ARG A 54 15.74 9.51 7.07
N LEU A 55 15.67 8.34 7.67
CA LEU A 55 15.69 7.08 6.94
C LEU A 55 14.41 6.93 6.10
N GLN A 56 14.54 6.44 4.88
CA GLN A 56 13.43 6.17 3.97
C GLN A 56 12.91 4.74 4.14
N VAL A 57 11.70 4.48 3.63
CA VAL A 57 11.10 3.13 3.65
C VAL A 57 12.00 2.15 2.89
N GLU A 58 12.52 2.58 1.73
CA GLU A 58 13.32 1.82 0.77
C GLU A 58 14.80 1.62 1.17
N HIS A 59 15.23 2.05 2.37
CA HIS A 59 16.61 1.85 2.81
C HIS A 59 17.12 0.38 2.71
N PRO A 60 16.27 -0.64 2.84
CA PRO A 60 16.74 -2.02 2.75
C PRO A 60 17.41 -2.38 1.43
N VAL A 61 16.98 -1.84 0.28
CA VAL A 61 17.68 -2.14 -0.99
C VAL A 61 19.11 -1.59 -0.98
N SER A 62 19.31 -0.42 -0.36
CA SER A 62 20.64 0.17 -0.17
C SER A 62 21.48 -0.64 0.80
N GLU A 63 20.90 -1.13 1.90
CA GLU A 63 21.57 -2.00 2.86
C GLU A 63 22.07 -3.28 2.22
N GLU A 64 21.20 -3.94 1.46
CA GLU A 64 21.51 -5.22 0.81
C GLU A 64 22.67 -5.10 -0.20
N VAL A 65 22.67 -4.07 -1.04
CA VAL A 65 23.74 -3.92 -2.04
C VAL A 65 25.02 -3.32 -1.47
N ALA A 66 24.94 -2.53 -0.39
CA ALA A 66 26.10 -1.90 0.26
C ALA A 66 26.72 -2.77 1.36
N GLY A 67 25.94 -3.69 1.93
CA GLY A 67 26.36 -4.49 3.08
C GLY A 67 26.51 -3.67 4.37
N ILE A 68 25.66 -2.66 4.55
CA ILE A 68 25.66 -1.73 5.69
C ILE A 68 24.31 -1.78 6.38
N ASP A 69 24.27 -1.77 7.69
CA ASP A 69 23.06 -1.61 8.50
C ASP A 69 22.88 -0.11 8.80
N LEU A 70 22.02 0.56 8.02
CA LEU A 70 21.81 2.01 8.11
C LEU A 70 21.14 2.41 9.43
N VAL A 71 20.31 1.57 10.01
CA VAL A 71 19.67 1.83 11.31
C VAL A 71 20.73 1.82 12.42
N ARG A 72 21.64 0.86 12.38
CA ARG A 72 22.76 0.79 13.31
C ARG A 72 23.69 2.01 13.17
N GLU A 73 23.97 2.42 11.93
CA GLU A 73 24.79 3.62 11.68
C GLU A 73 24.12 4.89 12.22
N GLN A 74 22.79 5.01 12.13
CA GLN A 74 22.07 6.11 12.76
C GLN A 74 22.33 6.18 14.28
N PHE A 75 22.31 5.03 14.99
CA PHE A 75 22.59 4.99 16.42
C PHE A 75 24.04 5.39 16.71
N ARG A 76 25.00 4.92 15.93
CA ARG A 76 26.41 5.26 16.09
C ARG A 76 26.65 6.77 15.89
N ILE A 77 26.06 7.34 14.85
CA ILE A 77 26.14 8.80 14.58
C ILE A 77 25.50 9.59 15.72
N ALA A 78 24.34 9.15 16.22
CA ALA A 78 23.68 9.80 17.37
C ALA A 78 24.51 9.75 18.65
N GLN A 79 25.39 8.74 18.80
CA GLN A 79 26.37 8.65 19.89
C GLN A 79 27.63 9.52 19.65
N GLY A 80 27.72 10.19 18.51
CA GLY A 80 28.86 11.04 18.16
C GLY A 80 30.00 10.31 17.46
N GLU A 81 29.79 9.04 17.05
CA GLU A 81 30.80 8.27 16.32
C GLU A 81 30.89 8.72 14.86
N ALA A 82 32.08 8.68 14.29
CA ALA A 82 32.29 8.82 12.86
C ALA A 82 32.03 7.48 12.17
N LEU A 83 31.64 7.51 10.87
CA LEU A 83 31.38 6.30 10.08
C LEU A 83 32.58 5.35 10.05
N GLY A 84 33.81 5.89 9.95
CA GLY A 84 35.05 5.09 9.97
C GLY A 84 35.33 4.35 8.64
N TYR A 85 34.51 4.55 7.60
CA TYR A 85 34.67 3.98 6.27
C TYR A 85 34.28 5.00 5.19
N GLY A 86 34.71 4.76 3.96
CA GLY A 86 34.35 5.57 2.79
C GLY A 86 33.07 5.10 2.11
N ASP A 87 32.92 5.46 0.85
CA ASP A 87 31.77 5.02 0.05
C ASP A 87 31.78 3.50 -0.09
N PRO A 88 30.65 2.83 0.14
CA PRO A 88 30.57 1.39 -0.01
C PRO A 88 30.66 0.99 -1.50
N VAL A 89 31.25 -0.18 -1.73
CA VAL A 89 31.23 -0.82 -3.05
C VAL A 89 29.93 -1.61 -3.15
N LEU A 90 29.06 -1.22 -4.06
CA LEU A 90 27.80 -1.92 -4.30
C LEU A 90 28.01 -3.30 -4.91
N ARG A 91 27.27 -4.30 -4.46
CA ARG A 91 27.35 -5.68 -4.91
C ARG A 91 25.97 -6.25 -5.17
N GLY A 92 25.79 -6.83 -6.36
CA GLY A 92 24.52 -7.43 -6.76
C GLY A 92 23.45 -6.40 -7.10
N HIS A 93 22.21 -6.83 -6.96
CA HIS A 93 21.02 -6.03 -7.23
C HIS A 93 19.92 -6.41 -6.24
N SER A 94 19.24 -5.43 -5.69
CA SER A 94 18.17 -5.65 -4.71
C SER A 94 16.90 -4.92 -5.13
N ILE A 95 15.75 -5.58 -4.94
CA ILE A 95 14.42 -5.03 -5.24
C ILE A 95 13.57 -5.14 -3.99
N GLU A 96 12.94 -4.04 -3.58
CA GLU A 96 11.97 -4.00 -2.50
C GLU A 96 10.55 -3.87 -3.04
N PHE A 97 9.63 -4.59 -2.43
CA PHE A 97 8.19 -4.50 -2.67
C PHE A 97 7.49 -4.08 -1.39
N ARG A 98 6.81 -2.95 -1.42
CA ARG A 98 5.94 -2.53 -0.31
C ARG A 98 4.65 -3.31 -0.38
N ILE A 99 4.42 -4.17 0.58
CA ILE A 99 3.18 -4.93 0.70
C ILE A 99 2.20 -4.08 1.52
N ASN A 100 1.43 -3.28 0.81
CA ASN A 100 0.43 -2.39 1.41
C ASN A 100 -0.94 -3.05 1.48
N GLY A 101 -1.73 -2.69 2.48
CA GLY A 101 -3.15 -3.01 2.60
C GLY A 101 -3.99 -2.11 1.68
N GLU A 102 -3.87 -2.33 0.39
CA GLU A 102 -4.50 -1.55 -0.69
C GLU A 102 -5.11 -2.51 -1.72
N ASP A 103 -6.19 -2.09 -2.37
CA ASP A 103 -6.86 -2.88 -3.41
C ASP A 103 -6.49 -2.39 -4.82
N PRO A 104 -5.56 -3.05 -5.52
CA PRO A 104 -5.19 -2.67 -6.87
C PRO A 104 -6.36 -2.72 -7.87
N GLY A 105 -7.33 -3.61 -7.65
CA GLY A 105 -8.53 -3.72 -8.47
C GLY A 105 -9.53 -2.58 -8.26
N ARG A 106 -9.25 -1.70 -7.27
CA ARG A 106 -10.00 -0.47 -6.98
C ARG A 106 -9.09 0.75 -6.96
N SER A 107 -8.21 0.86 -7.93
CA SER A 107 -7.26 1.98 -8.05
C SER A 107 -6.44 2.23 -6.78
N PHE A 108 -5.96 1.15 -6.16
CA PHE A 108 -5.13 1.18 -4.95
C PHE A 108 -5.78 1.84 -3.74
N LEU A 109 -7.11 1.83 -3.65
CA LEU A 109 -7.80 2.31 -2.45
C LEU A 109 -7.29 1.58 -1.20
N PRO A 110 -7.00 2.29 -0.10
CA PRO A 110 -6.69 1.68 1.18
C PRO A 110 -7.78 0.71 1.61
N ALA A 111 -7.37 -0.46 2.05
CA ALA A 111 -8.25 -1.56 2.41
C ALA A 111 -7.98 -2.04 3.85
N PRO A 112 -8.44 -1.28 4.87
CA PRO A 112 -8.32 -1.72 6.25
C PRO A 112 -9.03 -3.05 6.45
N GLY A 113 -8.46 -3.92 7.28
CA GLY A 113 -9.01 -5.25 7.48
C GLY A 113 -8.23 -6.07 8.49
N ARG A 114 -8.66 -7.31 8.68
CA ARG A 114 -7.99 -8.29 9.55
C ARG A 114 -7.20 -9.29 8.71
N ILE A 115 -5.96 -9.54 9.10
CA ILE A 115 -5.13 -10.61 8.51
C ILE A 115 -5.58 -11.95 9.08
N THR A 116 -6.30 -12.74 8.30
CA THR A 116 -6.75 -14.09 8.72
C THR A 116 -5.66 -15.14 8.58
N LYS A 117 -4.75 -14.93 7.61
CA LYS A 117 -3.55 -15.75 7.41
C LYS A 117 -2.43 -14.91 6.81
N MET A 118 -1.21 -15.14 7.29
CA MET A 118 0.01 -14.57 6.74
C MET A 118 1.09 -15.64 6.64
N SER A 119 1.61 -15.85 5.43
CA SER A 119 2.72 -16.77 5.17
C SER A 119 3.82 -16.01 4.44
N LEU A 120 4.99 -15.95 5.05
CA LEU A 120 6.13 -15.20 4.55
C LEU A 120 7.02 -16.09 3.66
N PRO A 121 7.52 -15.57 2.52
CA PRO A 121 8.51 -16.27 1.72
C PRO A 121 9.85 -16.36 2.46
N SER A 122 10.67 -17.31 2.05
CA SER A 122 12.01 -17.49 2.61
C SER A 122 13.00 -17.99 1.56
N GLY A 123 14.27 -18.12 1.96
CA GLY A 123 15.34 -18.67 1.13
C GLY A 123 16.44 -17.65 0.78
N PRO A 124 17.45 -18.06 0.01
CA PRO A 124 18.60 -17.22 -0.31
C PRO A 124 18.21 -15.91 -1.01
N GLY A 125 18.66 -14.78 -0.47
CA GLY A 125 18.39 -13.45 -0.99
C GLY A 125 16.96 -12.98 -0.79
N VAL A 126 16.22 -13.54 0.16
CA VAL A 126 14.87 -13.10 0.55
C VAL A 126 14.90 -12.59 1.98
N ARG A 127 14.53 -11.33 2.17
CA ARG A 127 14.35 -10.66 3.46
C ARG A 127 12.93 -10.14 3.54
N VAL A 128 12.28 -10.28 4.69
CA VAL A 128 10.97 -9.70 4.96
C VAL A 128 11.03 -8.91 6.25
N ASP A 129 10.75 -7.61 6.16
CA ASP A 129 10.63 -6.72 7.31
C ASP A 129 9.14 -6.46 7.55
N THR A 130 8.60 -6.89 8.68
CA THR A 130 7.18 -6.73 9.02
C THR A 130 6.97 -6.57 10.52
N GLY A 131 5.96 -5.76 10.87
CA GLY A 131 5.45 -5.63 12.24
C GLY A 131 4.11 -6.36 12.45
N PHE A 132 3.57 -7.01 11.43
CA PHE A 132 2.27 -7.65 11.42
C PHE A 132 2.36 -9.18 11.37
N ARG A 133 1.32 -9.84 11.85
CA ARG A 133 1.18 -11.31 11.85
C ARG A 133 -0.28 -11.72 11.67
N THR A 134 -0.51 -12.99 11.47
CA THR A 134 -1.87 -13.57 11.47
C THR A 134 -2.62 -13.17 12.74
N GLY A 135 -3.85 -12.68 12.57
CA GLY A 135 -4.74 -12.21 13.64
C GLY A 135 -4.73 -10.70 13.87
N ASP A 136 -3.71 -9.98 13.40
CA ASP A 136 -3.65 -8.53 13.52
C ASP A 136 -4.67 -7.85 12.59
N ALA A 137 -5.06 -6.63 12.96
CA ALA A 137 -5.95 -5.80 12.16
C ALA A 137 -5.27 -4.49 11.80
N ILE A 138 -5.45 -4.08 10.54
CA ILE A 138 -5.05 -2.76 10.06
C ILE A 138 -6.25 -1.84 10.10
N THR A 139 -6.03 -0.67 10.65
CA THR A 139 -7.02 0.41 10.70
C THR A 139 -6.68 1.48 9.68
N GLY A 140 -7.66 2.30 9.28
CA GLY A 140 -7.41 3.42 8.37
C GLY A 140 -6.73 4.64 9.03
N ASN A 141 -6.24 4.53 10.27
CA ASN A 141 -5.66 5.66 11.02
C ASN A 141 -4.16 5.86 10.78
N PHE A 142 -3.50 4.87 10.18
CA PHE A 142 -2.06 4.85 9.91
C PHE A 142 -1.80 4.45 8.47
N ASP A 143 -0.51 4.49 8.06
CA ASP A 143 -0.07 4.01 6.78
C ASP A 143 -0.50 2.55 6.52
N SER A 144 -0.77 2.22 5.26
CA SER A 144 -1.22 0.89 4.82
C SER A 144 -0.13 -0.17 4.79
N LEU A 145 1.14 0.17 5.07
CA LEU A 145 2.29 -0.73 4.95
C LEU A 145 2.23 -1.90 5.94
N LEU A 146 2.13 -3.11 5.40
CA LEU A 146 2.12 -4.37 6.17
C LEU A 146 3.50 -4.99 6.32
N ALA A 147 4.21 -5.01 5.21
CA ALA A 147 5.53 -5.63 5.12
C ALA A 147 6.33 -5.03 3.97
N LYS A 148 7.64 -5.17 4.06
CA LYS A 148 8.57 -4.98 2.95
C LYS A 148 9.15 -6.34 2.59
N LEU A 149 9.01 -6.72 1.32
CA LEU A 149 9.70 -7.88 0.77
C LEU A 149 10.92 -7.38 0.00
N ILE A 150 12.10 -7.74 0.43
CA ILE A 150 13.36 -7.35 -0.20
C ILE A 150 14.00 -8.60 -0.82
N VAL A 151 14.33 -8.54 -2.10
CA VAL A 151 14.88 -9.67 -2.84
C VAL A 151 16.18 -9.27 -3.51
N THR A 152 17.26 -9.99 -3.18
CA THR A 152 18.61 -9.68 -3.64
C THR A 152 19.18 -10.81 -4.51
N GLY A 153 19.81 -10.44 -5.61
CA GLY A 153 20.50 -11.35 -6.54
C GLY A 153 21.90 -10.85 -6.88
N ALA A 154 22.72 -11.68 -7.51
CA ALA A 154 24.03 -11.26 -8.03
C ALA A 154 23.86 -10.33 -9.26
N THR A 155 22.75 -10.45 -9.97
CA THR A 155 22.36 -9.61 -11.10
C THR A 155 20.89 -9.22 -10.96
N ARG A 156 20.43 -8.23 -11.76
CA ARG A 156 19.03 -7.81 -11.81
C ARG A 156 18.10 -8.97 -12.22
N GLU A 157 18.47 -9.74 -13.24
CA GLU A 157 17.69 -10.88 -13.72
C GLU A 157 17.53 -11.95 -12.64
N GLN A 158 18.59 -12.18 -11.84
CA GLN A 158 18.52 -13.11 -10.73
C GLN A 158 17.62 -12.58 -9.61
N ALA A 159 17.67 -11.27 -9.31
CA ALA A 159 16.76 -10.63 -8.34
C ALA A 159 15.30 -10.75 -8.82
N ILE A 160 15.00 -10.46 -10.09
CA ILE A 160 13.66 -10.61 -10.69
C ILE A 160 13.17 -12.06 -10.58
N THR A 161 14.01 -13.04 -10.97
CA THR A 161 13.65 -14.47 -10.90
C THR A 161 13.32 -14.90 -9.46
N ARG A 162 14.10 -14.44 -8.49
CA ARG A 162 13.83 -14.70 -7.06
C ARG A 162 12.58 -13.98 -6.57
N ALA A 163 12.35 -12.74 -7.05
CA ALA A 163 11.18 -11.94 -6.69
C ALA A 163 9.89 -12.62 -7.13
N ARG A 164 9.82 -13.13 -8.37
CA ARG A 164 8.67 -13.91 -8.87
C ARG A 164 8.32 -15.05 -7.93
N ARG A 165 9.32 -15.86 -7.53
CA ARG A 165 9.13 -16.96 -6.59
C ARG A 165 8.68 -16.46 -5.21
N ALA A 166 9.38 -15.48 -4.64
CA ALA A 166 9.08 -14.98 -3.31
C ALA A 166 7.68 -14.36 -3.22
N ILE A 167 7.26 -13.58 -4.24
CA ILE A 167 5.92 -12.99 -4.31
C ILE A 167 4.84 -14.08 -4.48
N ALA A 168 5.13 -15.16 -5.24
CA ALA A 168 4.20 -16.28 -5.38
C ALA A 168 3.98 -17.04 -4.06
N GLU A 169 5.03 -17.16 -3.24
CA GLU A 169 4.98 -17.79 -1.93
C GLU A 169 4.36 -16.89 -0.84
N PHE A 170 4.40 -15.56 -1.03
CA PHE A 170 3.86 -14.62 -0.06
C PHE A 170 2.32 -14.64 -0.09
N THR A 171 1.71 -14.97 1.03
CA THR A 171 0.25 -15.04 1.17
C THR A 171 -0.21 -14.16 2.32
N ILE A 172 -1.20 -13.31 2.04
CA ILE A 172 -1.97 -12.57 3.05
C ILE A 172 -3.45 -12.77 2.68
N GLU A 173 -4.25 -13.28 3.62
CA GLU A 173 -5.68 -13.52 3.45
C GLU A 173 -6.48 -12.67 4.44
N GLY A 174 -7.76 -12.40 4.14
CA GLY A 174 -8.70 -11.65 4.97
C GLY A 174 -8.82 -10.18 4.62
N MET A 175 -7.90 -9.64 3.82
CA MET A 175 -7.95 -8.25 3.37
C MET A 175 -7.26 -8.08 2.00
N ALA A 176 -7.57 -6.99 1.29
CA ALA A 176 -6.86 -6.65 0.06
C ALA A 176 -5.42 -6.22 0.36
N THR A 177 -4.52 -6.55 -0.57
CA THR A 177 -3.12 -6.13 -0.52
C THR A 177 -2.58 -5.82 -1.91
N ALA A 178 -1.45 -5.11 -1.99
CA ALA A 178 -0.75 -4.82 -3.24
C ALA A 178 -0.08 -6.07 -3.88
N LEU A 179 -0.12 -7.25 -3.26
CA LEU A 179 0.50 -8.48 -3.81
C LEU A 179 0.06 -8.82 -5.25
N PRO A 180 -1.22 -8.71 -5.64
CA PRO A 180 -1.63 -8.96 -7.03
C PRO A 180 -0.95 -8.01 -8.03
N PHE A 181 -0.79 -6.73 -7.68
CA PHE A 181 -0.05 -5.77 -8.50
C PHE A 181 1.43 -6.16 -8.62
N HIS A 182 2.07 -6.56 -7.52
CA HIS A 182 3.47 -6.98 -7.57
C HIS A 182 3.67 -8.22 -8.44
N ARG A 183 2.70 -9.14 -8.47
CA ARG A 183 2.72 -10.27 -9.41
C ARG A 183 2.63 -9.81 -10.86
N ALA A 184 1.72 -8.88 -11.15
CA ALA A 184 1.53 -8.35 -12.50
C ALA A 184 2.77 -7.62 -13.01
N ILE A 185 3.37 -6.72 -12.20
CA ILE A 185 4.56 -5.96 -12.61
C ILE A 185 5.80 -6.84 -12.80
N MET A 186 5.88 -7.99 -12.12
CA MET A 186 6.96 -8.95 -12.31
C MET A 186 6.84 -9.74 -13.62
N GLU A 187 5.70 -9.72 -14.28
CA GLU A 187 5.49 -10.29 -15.61
C GLU A 187 5.51 -9.21 -16.72
N ASP A 188 5.57 -7.94 -16.34
CA ASP A 188 5.56 -6.82 -17.27
C ASP A 188 6.96 -6.59 -17.89
N PRO A 189 7.12 -6.71 -19.23
CA PRO A 189 8.39 -6.46 -19.91
C PRO A 189 8.90 -5.02 -19.72
N ALA A 190 8.02 -4.04 -19.51
CA ALA A 190 8.40 -2.66 -19.25
C ALA A 190 9.24 -2.51 -17.98
N PHE A 191 8.97 -3.34 -16.96
CA PHE A 191 9.78 -3.40 -15.75
C PHE A 191 10.92 -4.43 -15.89
N THR A 192 10.62 -5.64 -16.36
CA THR A 192 11.53 -6.78 -16.23
C THR A 192 12.61 -6.82 -17.30
N GLU A 193 12.37 -6.29 -18.50
CA GLU A 193 13.28 -6.39 -19.64
C GLU A 193 13.86 -5.02 -20.05
N ASN A 194 13.01 -4.08 -20.46
CA ASN A 194 13.44 -2.86 -21.12
C ASN A 194 13.61 -1.67 -20.16
N PHE A 195 13.09 -1.77 -18.96
CA PHE A 195 13.00 -0.72 -17.96
C PHE A 195 12.54 0.63 -18.55
N THR A 196 11.31 0.66 -19.03
CA THR A 196 10.65 1.87 -19.55
C THR A 196 9.72 2.53 -18.54
N ILE A 197 9.79 2.10 -17.28
CA ILE A 197 8.97 2.62 -16.19
C ILE A 197 9.34 4.09 -15.92
N HIS A 198 8.34 4.93 -15.77
CA HIS A 198 8.45 6.34 -15.41
C HIS A 198 7.32 6.76 -14.45
N THR A 199 7.35 7.99 -13.95
CA THR A 199 6.49 8.48 -12.86
C THR A 199 4.99 8.34 -13.10
N SER A 200 4.54 8.41 -14.35
CA SER A 200 3.12 8.26 -14.73
C SER A 200 2.79 6.92 -15.43
N TYR A 201 3.68 5.93 -15.34
CA TYR A 201 3.51 4.63 -16.00
C TYR A 201 2.23 3.91 -15.57
N ILE A 202 1.96 3.85 -14.26
CA ILE A 202 0.80 3.14 -13.70
C ILE A 202 -0.51 3.79 -14.16
N GLU A 203 -0.53 5.11 -14.29
CA GLU A 203 -1.73 5.88 -14.65
C GLU A 203 -2.03 5.81 -16.16
N ASN A 204 -0.98 5.78 -16.99
CA ASN A 204 -1.13 6.00 -18.44
C ASN A 204 -0.90 4.74 -19.29
N GLU A 205 -0.08 3.79 -18.83
CA GLU A 205 0.40 2.68 -19.67
C GLU A 205 0.09 1.31 -19.06
N PHE A 206 0.08 1.18 -17.73
CA PHE A 206 -0.20 -0.11 -17.09
C PHE A 206 -1.65 -0.51 -17.28
N THR A 207 -1.87 -1.63 -17.98
CA THR A 207 -3.21 -2.20 -18.14
C THR A 207 -3.59 -2.98 -16.88
N ASN A 208 -4.41 -2.38 -16.04
CA ASN A 208 -4.84 -2.98 -14.80
C ASN A 208 -6.01 -3.95 -15.00
N GLU A 209 -5.73 -5.23 -15.15
CA GLU A 209 -6.73 -6.32 -15.24
C GLU A 209 -7.00 -7.00 -13.88
N ILE A 210 -6.47 -6.46 -12.78
CA ILE A 210 -6.60 -7.05 -11.46
C ILE A 210 -8.04 -6.87 -10.96
N PRO A 211 -8.76 -7.96 -10.65
CA PRO A 211 -10.12 -7.82 -10.13
C PRO A 211 -10.11 -7.23 -8.71
N PRO A 212 -11.15 -6.47 -8.34
CA PRO A 212 -11.33 -6.02 -6.97
C PRO A 212 -11.32 -7.20 -5.97
N PHE A 213 -10.71 -6.96 -4.82
CA PHE A 213 -10.67 -7.97 -3.76
C PHE A 213 -12.10 -8.36 -3.36
N ALA A 214 -12.37 -9.66 -3.42
CA ALA A 214 -13.62 -10.26 -2.93
C ALA A 214 -13.31 -11.11 -1.70
N GLN A 215 -13.85 -10.71 -0.56
CA GLN A 215 -13.74 -11.51 0.65
C GLN A 215 -14.48 -12.85 0.42
N SER A 216 -13.79 -13.97 0.66
CA SER A 216 -14.41 -15.28 0.51
C SER A 216 -15.62 -15.41 1.46
N ALA A 217 -16.75 -15.90 0.96
CA ALA A 217 -17.95 -16.09 1.77
C ALA A 217 -17.74 -17.05 2.96
N LEU A 218 -16.66 -17.84 2.94
CA LEU A 218 -16.24 -18.73 4.02
C LEU A 218 -15.56 -17.96 5.18
N GLU A 219 -14.96 -16.80 4.90
CA GLU A 219 -14.27 -15.98 5.92
C GLU A 219 -15.22 -15.03 6.64
N SER A 220 -16.42 -14.82 6.10
CA SER A 220 -17.50 -14.03 6.75
C SER A 220 -18.16 -14.78 7.92
N GLN A 221 -17.75 -16.00 8.22
CA GLN A 221 -18.12 -16.66 9.46
C GLN A 221 -17.31 -15.99 10.58
N THR A 222 -17.84 -14.87 11.09
CA THR A 222 -17.50 -14.39 12.43
C THR A 222 -17.67 -15.57 13.36
N HIS A 223 -16.58 -16.12 13.87
CA HIS A 223 -16.69 -17.03 15.00
C HIS A 223 -17.44 -16.29 16.08
N ALA A 224 -18.70 -16.65 16.31
CA ALA A 224 -19.44 -16.20 17.47
C ALA A 224 -18.51 -16.45 18.67
N ALA A 225 -18.34 -15.44 19.51
CA ALA A 225 -17.55 -15.62 20.72
C ALA A 225 -18.06 -16.85 21.45
N PRO A 226 -17.21 -17.77 21.91
CA PRO A 226 -17.66 -19.00 22.56
C PRO A 226 -18.60 -18.62 23.70
N GLU A 227 -19.78 -19.23 23.75
CA GLU A 227 -20.68 -19.06 24.89
C GLU A 227 -20.00 -19.60 26.15
N HIS A 228 -19.81 -18.75 27.14
CA HIS A 228 -19.27 -19.13 28.43
C HIS A 228 -20.41 -19.65 29.31
N LEU A 229 -20.44 -20.93 29.53
CA LEU A 229 -21.41 -21.59 30.39
C LEU A 229 -20.75 -22.04 31.69
N VAL A 230 -21.40 -21.76 32.80
CA VAL A 230 -21.00 -22.28 34.10
C VAL A 230 -22.01 -23.38 34.47
N THR A 231 -21.54 -24.61 34.62
CA THR A 231 -22.39 -25.74 35.00
C THR A 231 -21.87 -26.39 36.27
N GLU A 232 -22.80 -26.98 37.05
CA GLU A 232 -22.46 -27.70 38.25
C GLU A 232 -22.92 -29.19 38.08
N ILE A 233 -21.99 -30.10 38.27
CA ILE A 233 -22.23 -31.53 38.18
C ILE A 233 -21.72 -32.18 39.45
N ASN A 234 -22.59 -32.84 40.19
CA ASN A 234 -22.29 -33.50 41.46
C ASN A 234 -21.58 -32.58 42.47
N GLY A 235 -22.02 -31.30 42.59
CA GLY A 235 -21.44 -30.31 43.50
C GLY A 235 -20.09 -29.74 43.05
N LYS A 236 -19.64 -30.06 41.84
CA LYS A 236 -18.41 -29.45 41.25
C LYS A 236 -18.81 -28.49 40.14
N ARG A 237 -18.31 -27.31 40.21
CA ARG A 237 -18.47 -26.22 39.21
C ARG A 237 -17.49 -26.38 38.08
N PHE A 238 -17.97 -26.32 36.84
CA PHE A 238 -17.19 -26.36 35.61
C PHE A 238 -17.48 -25.10 34.79
N GLU A 239 -16.45 -24.53 34.22
CA GLU A 239 -16.53 -23.45 33.23
C GLU A 239 -16.33 -24.07 31.84
N ILE A 240 -17.33 -23.97 30.97
CA ILE A 240 -17.35 -24.61 29.65
C ILE A 240 -17.45 -23.52 28.59
N PHE A 241 -16.56 -23.54 27.62
CA PHE A 241 -16.65 -22.68 26.43
C PHE A 241 -17.26 -23.54 25.31
N VAL A 242 -18.48 -23.19 24.92
CA VAL A 242 -19.22 -23.91 23.85
C VAL A 242 -18.98 -23.18 22.54
N HIS A 243 -18.28 -23.83 21.62
CA HIS A 243 -18.16 -23.42 20.23
C HIS A 243 -19.32 -24.05 19.45
N ALA A 244 -20.49 -23.43 19.49
CA ALA A 244 -21.63 -23.94 18.70
C ALA A 244 -21.44 -23.51 17.24
N PRO A 245 -21.65 -24.45 16.26
CA PRO A 245 -21.81 -24.05 14.88
C PRO A 245 -23.04 -23.14 14.78
N GLU A 246 -22.96 -22.04 14.04
CA GLU A 246 -24.13 -21.19 13.83
C GLU A 246 -25.31 -22.01 13.31
N PRO A 247 -26.53 -21.80 13.86
CA PRO A 247 -27.73 -22.46 13.35
C PRO A 247 -27.84 -22.09 11.86
N VAL A 248 -27.96 -23.12 11.03
CA VAL A 248 -28.23 -22.94 9.60
C VAL A 248 -29.60 -22.29 9.46
N HIS A 249 -29.60 -20.94 9.43
CA HIS A 249 -30.79 -20.20 9.09
C HIS A 249 -31.20 -20.62 7.68
N LYS A 250 -32.35 -21.35 7.56
CA LYS A 250 -32.96 -21.58 6.25
C LYS A 250 -33.12 -20.23 5.59
N ARG A 251 -32.21 -19.91 4.63
CA ARG A 251 -32.36 -18.75 3.76
C ARG A 251 -33.77 -18.83 3.17
N HIS A 252 -34.66 -17.94 3.57
CA HIS A 252 -35.82 -17.65 2.77
C HIS A 252 -35.27 -17.30 1.39
N ARG A 253 -35.62 -18.11 0.41
CA ARG A 253 -35.25 -17.98 -0.99
C ARG A 253 -35.81 -16.62 -1.46
N ALA A 254 -35.05 -15.54 -1.23
CA ALA A 254 -35.30 -14.29 -1.92
C ALA A 254 -35.19 -14.62 -3.41
N LYS A 255 -36.24 -14.34 -4.16
CA LYS A 255 -36.26 -14.46 -5.61
C LYS A 255 -34.97 -13.85 -6.13
N GLN A 256 -34.22 -14.64 -6.91
CA GLN A 256 -33.15 -14.15 -7.75
C GLN A 256 -33.74 -13.13 -8.73
N GLY A 257 -33.83 -11.90 -8.26
CA GLY A 257 -33.87 -10.73 -9.12
C GLY A 257 -32.44 -10.29 -9.29
N ALA A 258 -32.02 -10.06 -10.51
CA ALA A 258 -30.72 -9.62 -10.96
C ALA A 258 -29.98 -8.81 -9.89
N SER A 259 -28.74 -9.20 -9.57
CA SER A 259 -27.85 -8.45 -8.75
C SER A 259 -27.30 -7.23 -9.52
N GLY A 260 -28.19 -6.25 -9.78
CA GLY A 260 -27.79 -4.87 -9.78
C GLY A 260 -27.89 -4.45 -8.31
N ALA A 261 -26.77 -4.18 -7.65
CA ALA A 261 -26.81 -3.36 -6.48
C ALA A 261 -27.58 -2.10 -6.91
N SER A 262 -28.75 -1.85 -6.30
CA SER A 262 -29.38 -0.55 -6.43
C SER A 262 -28.38 0.41 -5.80
N MET A 263 -27.60 1.09 -6.63
CA MET A 263 -26.78 2.20 -6.17
C MET A 263 -27.79 3.22 -5.64
N GLY A 264 -27.83 3.38 -4.31
CA GLY A 264 -28.64 4.40 -3.67
C GLY A 264 -28.30 5.78 -4.25
N THR A 265 -29.12 6.77 -3.98
CA THR A 265 -28.84 8.17 -4.39
C THR A 265 -27.59 8.72 -3.72
N ALA A 266 -27.22 8.20 -2.53
CA ALA A 266 -26.13 8.72 -1.72
C ALA A 266 -24.73 8.39 -2.27
N LEU A 267 -23.92 9.43 -2.46
CA LEU A 267 -22.47 9.31 -2.61
C LEU A 267 -21.84 9.33 -1.23
N THR A 268 -21.22 8.21 -0.85
CA THR A 268 -20.61 8.06 0.47
C THR A 268 -19.09 8.05 0.40
N SER A 269 -18.44 8.51 1.46
CA SER A 269 -16.99 8.42 1.57
C SER A 269 -16.54 6.96 1.68
N PRO A 270 -15.64 6.48 0.81
CA PRO A 270 -15.13 5.11 0.86
C PRO A 270 -14.16 4.88 2.03
N MET A 271 -13.62 5.94 2.61
CA MET A 271 -12.58 5.92 3.63
C MET A 271 -12.64 7.16 4.53
N GLN A 272 -11.92 7.14 5.64
CA GLN A 272 -11.70 8.35 6.41
C GLN A 272 -10.72 9.27 5.67
N GLY A 273 -11.05 10.56 5.55
CA GLY A 273 -10.19 11.54 4.88
C GLY A 273 -10.67 12.96 5.13
N THR A 274 -9.89 13.94 4.69
CA THR A 274 -10.24 15.37 4.74
C THR A 274 -10.70 15.82 3.36
N VAL A 275 -11.81 16.53 3.28
CA VAL A 275 -12.31 17.13 2.02
C VAL A 275 -11.37 18.25 1.60
N VAL A 276 -10.64 18.09 0.50
CA VAL A 276 -9.72 19.12 0.00
C VAL A 276 -10.30 19.92 -1.15
N LYS A 277 -11.28 19.34 -1.88
CA LYS A 277 -11.93 20.01 -3.00
C LYS A 277 -13.37 19.51 -3.17
N ILE A 278 -14.26 20.44 -3.48
CA ILE A 278 -15.61 20.16 -3.95
C ILE A 278 -15.70 20.75 -5.37
N ALA A 279 -16.00 19.89 -6.35
CA ALA A 279 -16.00 20.25 -7.76
C ALA A 279 -17.39 20.61 -8.30
N VAL A 280 -18.44 20.46 -7.50
CA VAL A 280 -19.85 20.65 -7.87
C VAL A 280 -20.59 21.54 -6.87
N GLU A 281 -21.74 22.05 -7.28
CA GLU A 281 -22.63 22.85 -6.44
C GLU A 281 -23.96 22.11 -6.19
N GLU A 282 -24.66 22.50 -5.11
CA GLU A 282 -26.02 22.00 -4.83
C GLU A 282 -26.96 22.32 -6.01
N GLY A 283 -27.69 21.33 -6.50
CA GLY A 283 -28.59 21.46 -7.65
C GLY A 283 -27.92 21.35 -9.02
N GLN A 284 -26.61 21.15 -9.11
CA GLN A 284 -25.89 20.95 -10.37
C GLN A 284 -26.24 19.59 -10.99
N ILE A 285 -26.43 19.58 -12.33
CA ILE A 285 -26.56 18.35 -13.11
C ILE A 285 -25.16 17.78 -13.37
N VAL A 286 -24.99 16.49 -13.13
CA VAL A 286 -23.72 15.77 -13.34
C VAL A 286 -23.94 14.51 -14.16
N GLU A 287 -22.93 14.11 -14.91
CA GLU A 287 -22.89 12.83 -15.63
C GLU A 287 -22.16 11.77 -14.81
N ALA A 288 -22.51 10.50 -15.03
CA ALA A 288 -21.78 9.39 -14.42
C ALA A 288 -20.28 9.44 -14.80
N GLY A 289 -19.39 9.38 -13.81
CA GLY A 289 -17.95 9.52 -13.99
C GLY A 289 -17.42 10.95 -13.79
N GLU A 290 -18.28 11.96 -13.65
CA GLU A 290 -17.85 13.33 -13.37
C GLU A 290 -17.33 13.48 -11.94
N LEU A 291 -16.27 14.31 -11.76
CA LEU A 291 -15.65 14.55 -10.46
C LEU A 291 -16.61 15.35 -9.55
N ILE A 292 -16.86 14.85 -8.35
CA ILE A 292 -17.73 15.48 -7.36
C ILE A 292 -16.91 16.09 -6.22
N ILE A 293 -16.07 15.28 -5.55
CA ILE A 293 -15.31 15.68 -4.38
C ILE A 293 -13.91 15.05 -4.47
N VAL A 294 -12.91 15.73 -3.92
CA VAL A 294 -11.58 15.15 -3.67
C VAL A 294 -11.36 15.06 -2.17
N LEU A 295 -11.05 13.87 -1.69
CA LEU A 295 -10.64 13.62 -0.33
C LEU A 295 -9.11 13.49 -0.27
N GLU A 296 -8.48 14.06 0.74
CA GLU A 296 -7.11 13.74 1.10
C GLU A 296 -7.11 12.70 2.22
N ALA A 297 -6.42 11.60 1.99
CA ALA A 297 -6.17 10.60 3.00
C ALA A 297 -4.78 10.04 2.83
N MET A 298 -4.02 9.90 3.93
CA MET A 298 -2.67 9.33 3.92
C MET A 298 -1.71 10.02 2.93
N LYS A 299 -1.85 11.36 2.75
CA LYS A 299 -1.09 12.19 1.79
C LYS A 299 -1.37 11.89 0.30
N MET A 300 -2.47 11.21 0.02
CA MET A 300 -2.94 10.97 -1.35
C MET A 300 -4.29 11.66 -1.55
N GLU A 301 -4.46 12.28 -2.71
CA GLU A 301 -5.75 12.82 -3.13
C GLU A 301 -6.58 11.72 -3.79
N GLN A 302 -7.78 11.50 -3.26
CA GLN A 302 -8.72 10.52 -3.76
C GLN A 302 -9.91 11.21 -4.41
N PRO A 303 -10.02 11.19 -5.75
CA PRO A 303 -11.19 11.73 -6.44
C PRO A 303 -12.40 10.83 -6.26
N LEU A 304 -13.51 11.40 -5.84
CA LEU A 304 -14.82 10.75 -5.82
C LEU A 304 -15.63 11.23 -7.02
N ILE A 305 -16.02 10.30 -7.86
CA ILE A 305 -16.76 10.56 -9.09
C ILE A 305 -18.24 10.20 -8.92
N ALA A 306 -19.10 10.80 -9.73
CA ALA A 306 -20.51 10.48 -9.80
C ALA A 306 -20.71 9.02 -10.21
N HIS A 307 -21.37 8.23 -9.36
CA HIS A 307 -21.67 6.83 -9.65
C HIS A 307 -22.88 6.66 -10.61
N ARG A 308 -23.61 7.75 -10.86
CA ARG A 308 -24.75 7.84 -11.79
C ARG A 308 -24.92 9.27 -12.28
N SER A 309 -25.59 9.45 -13.41
CA SER A 309 -26.03 10.79 -13.85
C SER A 309 -27.26 11.24 -13.04
N GLY A 310 -27.36 12.54 -12.76
CA GLY A 310 -28.47 13.10 -11.98
C GLY A 310 -28.19 14.52 -11.51
N VAL A 311 -28.94 14.97 -10.51
CA VAL A 311 -28.80 16.28 -9.87
C VAL A 311 -28.20 16.11 -8.48
N ILE A 312 -27.21 16.92 -8.14
CA ILE A 312 -26.61 16.96 -6.79
C ILE A 312 -27.63 17.52 -5.80
N SER A 313 -27.83 16.78 -4.71
CA SER A 313 -28.71 17.20 -3.62
C SER A 313 -28.08 16.83 -2.27
N ASN A 314 -28.47 17.56 -1.20
CA ASN A 314 -27.98 17.34 0.15
C ASN A 314 -26.43 17.34 0.22
N LEU A 315 -25.77 18.29 -0.45
CA LEU A 315 -24.31 18.43 -0.41
C LEU A 315 -23.86 18.84 1.00
N SER A 316 -23.47 17.86 1.81
CA SER A 316 -23.09 18.03 3.22
C SER A 316 -21.59 18.16 3.44
N ALA A 317 -20.78 17.85 2.43
CA ALA A 317 -19.33 17.95 2.53
C ALA A 317 -18.86 19.40 2.64
N VAL A 318 -17.87 19.66 3.51
CA VAL A 318 -17.24 20.98 3.70
C VAL A 318 -15.73 20.86 3.53
N ILE A 319 -15.13 21.77 2.75
CA ILE A 319 -13.68 21.79 2.53
C ILE A 319 -12.96 22.01 3.88
N GLY A 320 -11.96 21.16 4.15
CA GLY A 320 -11.19 21.14 5.39
C GLY A 320 -11.80 20.27 6.50
N GLU A 321 -12.99 19.73 6.32
CA GLU A 321 -13.63 18.83 7.29
C GLU A 321 -13.18 17.38 7.07
N THR A 322 -12.96 16.66 8.19
CA THR A 322 -12.65 15.23 8.17
C THR A 322 -13.94 14.42 8.17
N VAL A 323 -14.07 13.52 7.18
CA VAL A 323 -15.22 12.62 7.05
C VAL A 323 -14.78 11.18 7.35
N SER A 324 -15.69 10.39 7.91
CA SER A 324 -15.46 8.97 8.20
C SER A 324 -15.89 8.10 7.01
N SER A 325 -15.33 6.89 6.91
CA SER A 325 -15.81 5.90 5.94
C SER A 325 -17.31 5.63 6.09
N GLY A 326 -18.05 5.64 4.99
CA GLY A 326 -19.51 5.47 4.95
C GLY A 326 -20.32 6.74 5.22
N SER A 327 -19.68 7.88 5.57
CA SER A 327 -20.39 9.16 5.71
C SER A 327 -20.97 9.59 4.36
N THR A 328 -22.22 9.99 4.31
CA THR A 328 -22.85 10.57 3.10
C THR A 328 -22.27 11.95 2.86
N LEU A 329 -21.85 12.21 1.63
CA LEU A 329 -21.24 13.48 1.20
C LEU A 329 -22.25 14.33 0.40
N CYS A 330 -23.01 13.68 -0.46
CA CYS A 330 -24.15 14.25 -1.19
C CYS A 330 -25.06 13.13 -1.69
N ASP A 331 -26.23 13.50 -2.20
CA ASP A 331 -27.11 12.62 -2.97
C ASP A 331 -27.05 12.97 -4.46
N ILE A 332 -27.20 11.98 -5.34
CA ILE A 332 -27.37 12.15 -6.79
C ILE A 332 -28.76 11.62 -7.12
N ILE A 333 -29.74 12.53 -7.28
CA ILE A 333 -31.14 12.19 -7.53
C ILE A 333 -31.45 12.26 -9.02
N ASP A 334 -32.53 11.62 -9.45
CA ASP A 334 -32.99 11.71 -10.86
C ASP A 334 -33.32 13.16 -11.19
N ALA A 335 -32.93 13.60 -12.42
CA ALA A 335 -33.14 14.96 -12.91
C ALA A 335 -34.63 15.23 -13.27
#